data_5d614108931f4415d9fa08b55a787a87
#
_entry.id   5d614108931f4415d9fa08b55a787a87
#
_cell.length_a   1.000
_cell.length_b   1.000
_cell.length_c   1.000
_cell.angle_alpha   90.00
_cell.angle_beta   90.00
_cell.angle_gamma   90.00
#
_symmetry.space_group_name_H-M   'P 1'
#
loop_
_entity.id
_entity.type
_entity.pdbx_description
1 polymer ?
#
loop_
_entity_poly.entity_id
_entity_poly.type
_entity_poly.pdbx_seq_one_letter_code
_entity_poly.pdbx_strand_id
1 'polypeptide(L)'
;DDLVVPNAVPFDQEQGDAQNILGYLKPSTFDCVHSSHSLEHMRDVPKALGQWWQLVKPGGTMVIVVPDEDLYEQGVWPSIFNRDHSATFRLNKTGSWSPVSYDLGEVCAALLGAEVISLEQQDVGYDHSLKSHGLGRLGKFFMRLNRSIIKRLNRKKELLKKLGLNSEPVKYKVNLISVKLGALVDQTLEDAVAQIQIVLRKKTED
;
A
#
# COMPACT_ATOMS: atom_id res chain seq x y z
N ASP A 1 -17.17 -2.46 5.73
CA ASP A 1 -16.16 -1.64 5.05
C ASP A 1 -16.85 -0.60 4.17
N ASP A 2 -16.38 0.65 4.22
CA ASP A 2 -16.97 1.72 3.43
C ASP A 2 -16.59 1.52 1.96
N LEU A 3 -17.58 1.54 1.08
CA LEU A 3 -17.35 1.46 -0.37
C LEU A 3 -16.63 2.72 -0.86
N VAL A 4 -15.61 2.57 -1.70
CA VAL A 4 -14.85 3.69 -2.30
C VAL A 4 -15.76 4.63 -3.09
N VAL A 5 -16.78 4.05 -3.76
CA VAL A 5 -17.82 4.79 -4.46
C VAL A 5 -19.19 4.13 -4.21
N PRO A 6 -20.29 4.89 -4.27
CA PRO A 6 -21.63 4.32 -4.20
C PRO A 6 -21.84 3.26 -5.29
N ASN A 7 -22.51 2.16 -4.93
CA ASN A 7 -22.81 1.02 -5.80
C ASN A 7 -21.58 0.20 -6.27
N ALA A 8 -20.41 0.35 -5.65
CA ALA A 8 -19.31 -0.57 -5.89
C ALA A 8 -19.71 -2.00 -5.45
N VAL A 9 -19.24 -3.00 -6.20
CA VAL A 9 -19.34 -4.41 -5.81
C VAL A 9 -18.08 -4.77 -5.04
N PRO A 10 -18.16 -4.99 -3.72
CA PRO A 10 -16.99 -5.36 -2.94
C PRO A 10 -16.54 -6.77 -3.27
N PHE A 11 -15.22 -6.98 -3.27
CA PHE A 11 -14.64 -8.31 -3.36
C PHE A 11 -13.47 -8.39 -2.36
N ASP A 12 -13.66 -9.16 -1.30
CA ASP A 12 -12.69 -9.37 -0.23
C ASP A 12 -12.58 -10.89 0.05
N GLN A 13 -11.79 -11.28 1.02
CA GLN A 13 -11.56 -12.68 1.41
C GLN A 13 -12.84 -13.48 1.64
N GLU A 14 -13.90 -12.84 2.13
CA GLU A 14 -15.21 -13.46 2.33
C GLU A 14 -15.90 -13.85 1.00
N GLN A 15 -15.63 -13.12 -0.09
CA GLN A 15 -16.20 -13.37 -1.40
C GLN A 15 -15.37 -14.36 -2.23
N GLY A 16 -14.07 -14.50 -1.93
CA GLY A 16 -13.22 -15.46 -2.58
C GLY A 16 -11.74 -15.09 -2.66
N ASP A 17 -11.00 -15.84 -3.45
CA ASP A 17 -9.56 -15.65 -3.68
C ASP A 17 -9.33 -14.64 -4.83
N ALA A 18 -8.90 -13.44 -4.50
CA ALA A 18 -8.58 -12.39 -5.48
C ALA A 18 -7.45 -12.80 -6.44
N GLN A 19 -6.56 -13.72 -6.07
CA GLN A 19 -5.55 -14.30 -6.95
C GLN A 19 -6.17 -15.03 -8.15
N ASN A 20 -7.39 -15.57 -8.00
CA ASN A 20 -8.11 -16.34 -8.99
C ASN A 20 -9.52 -15.77 -9.23
N ILE A 21 -9.66 -14.45 -9.29
CA ILE A 21 -10.93 -13.72 -9.27
C ILE A 21 -11.87 -14.12 -10.43
N LEU A 22 -11.34 -14.55 -11.58
CA LEU A 22 -12.15 -15.02 -12.71
C LEU A 22 -12.89 -16.34 -12.43
N GLY A 23 -12.59 -17.03 -11.34
CA GLY A 23 -13.41 -18.14 -10.84
C GLY A 23 -14.73 -17.69 -10.22
N TYR A 24 -14.86 -16.41 -9.90
CA TYR A 24 -16.01 -15.81 -9.20
C TYR A 24 -16.73 -14.77 -10.03
N LEU A 25 -16.00 -13.98 -10.82
CA LEU A 25 -16.51 -12.86 -11.60
C LEU A 25 -16.24 -13.06 -13.09
N LYS A 26 -17.16 -12.57 -13.94
CA LYS A 26 -17.04 -12.70 -15.40
C LYS A 26 -16.13 -11.59 -15.97
N PRO A 27 -15.36 -11.89 -17.04
CA PRO A 27 -14.64 -10.87 -17.78
C PRO A 27 -15.55 -9.77 -18.32
N SER A 28 -14.98 -8.58 -18.55
CA SER A 28 -15.65 -7.41 -19.15
C SER A 28 -16.96 -7.03 -18.45
N THR A 29 -16.96 -7.12 -17.12
CA THR A 29 -18.18 -6.84 -16.32
C THR A 29 -18.21 -5.40 -15.80
N PHE A 30 -17.05 -4.82 -15.49
CA PHE A 30 -16.99 -3.55 -14.75
C PHE A 30 -16.46 -2.41 -15.63
N ASP A 31 -17.04 -1.22 -15.48
CA ASP A 31 -16.53 0.01 -16.08
C ASP A 31 -15.29 0.53 -15.34
N CYS A 32 -15.18 0.20 -14.04
CA CYS A 32 -14.02 0.49 -13.23
C CYS A 32 -13.71 -0.69 -12.29
N VAL A 33 -12.43 -1.06 -12.20
CA VAL A 33 -11.90 -1.96 -11.17
C VAL A 33 -10.94 -1.15 -10.30
N HIS A 34 -11.19 -1.09 -8.99
CA HIS A 34 -10.34 -0.41 -8.02
C HIS A 34 -9.78 -1.42 -7.03
N SER A 35 -8.47 -1.42 -6.88
CA SER A 35 -7.76 -2.22 -5.87
C SER A 35 -6.87 -1.30 -5.04
N SER A 36 -7.04 -1.35 -3.72
CA SER A 36 -6.22 -0.60 -2.78
C SER A 36 -5.67 -1.55 -1.73
N HIS A 37 -4.34 -1.58 -1.61
CA HIS A 37 -3.63 -2.41 -0.63
C HIS A 37 -4.05 -3.90 -0.65
N SER A 38 -4.14 -4.47 -1.86
CA SER A 38 -4.49 -5.88 -2.06
C SER A 38 -3.47 -6.62 -2.94
N LEU A 39 -2.86 -5.93 -3.92
CA LEU A 39 -1.96 -6.57 -4.90
C LEU A 39 -0.66 -7.07 -4.23
N GLU A 40 -0.19 -6.41 -3.18
CA GLU A 40 0.97 -6.81 -2.37
C GLU A 40 0.78 -8.13 -1.62
N HIS A 41 -0.46 -8.58 -1.46
CA HIS A 41 -0.79 -9.86 -0.85
C HIS A 41 -0.85 -11.02 -1.86
N MET A 42 -0.83 -10.71 -3.15
CA MET A 42 -0.92 -11.73 -4.20
C MET A 42 0.39 -12.50 -4.34
N ARG A 43 0.31 -13.84 -4.40
CA ARG A 43 1.48 -14.73 -4.55
C ARG A 43 2.10 -14.65 -5.93
N ASP A 44 1.28 -14.36 -6.94
CA ASP A 44 1.67 -14.19 -8.34
C ASP A 44 1.05 -12.89 -8.85
N VAL A 45 1.79 -11.79 -8.70
CA VAL A 45 1.34 -10.44 -9.05
C VAL A 45 0.94 -10.33 -10.53
N PRO A 46 1.75 -10.77 -11.51
CA PRO A 46 1.36 -10.69 -12.92
C PRO A 46 0.07 -11.46 -13.23
N LYS A 47 -0.11 -12.64 -12.65
CA LYS A 47 -1.32 -13.45 -12.85
C LYS A 47 -2.55 -12.77 -12.26
N ALA A 48 -2.47 -12.28 -11.01
CA ALA A 48 -3.58 -11.60 -10.37
C ALA A 48 -3.99 -10.35 -11.15
N LEU A 49 -3.01 -9.51 -11.47
CA LEU A 49 -3.21 -8.27 -12.23
C LEU A 49 -3.83 -8.54 -13.61
N GLY A 50 -3.37 -9.59 -14.32
CA GLY A 50 -3.93 -10.00 -15.59
C GLY A 50 -5.40 -10.46 -15.49
N GLN A 51 -5.79 -11.13 -14.41
CA GLN A 51 -7.17 -11.51 -14.16
C GLN A 51 -8.04 -10.30 -13.81
N TRP A 52 -7.55 -9.39 -12.96
CA TRP A 52 -8.26 -8.15 -12.62
C TRP A 52 -8.46 -7.28 -13.85
N TRP A 53 -7.46 -7.20 -14.74
CA TRP A 53 -7.57 -6.50 -16.01
C TRP A 53 -8.66 -7.05 -16.94
N GLN A 54 -8.85 -8.36 -16.95
CA GLN A 54 -9.90 -8.99 -17.75
C GLN A 54 -11.32 -8.61 -17.27
N LEU A 55 -11.51 -8.25 -15.99
CA LEU A 55 -12.80 -7.79 -15.48
C LEU A 55 -13.22 -6.44 -16.06
N VAL A 56 -12.25 -5.61 -16.47
CA VAL A 56 -12.49 -4.28 -17.01
C VAL A 56 -13.04 -4.38 -18.43
N LYS A 57 -14.14 -3.68 -18.70
CA LYS A 57 -14.70 -3.53 -20.06
C LYS A 57 -13.74 -2.78 -21.00
N PRO A 58 -13.82 -2.99 -22.33
CA PRO A 58 -13.21 -2.06 -23.29
C PRO A 58 -13.63 -0.62 -23.01
N GLY A 59 -12.69 0.34 -23.03
CA GLY A 59 -12.91 1.73 -22.65
C GLY A 59 -12.97 2.01 -21.14
N GLY A 60 -13.03 0.97 -20.30
CA GLY A 60 -13.07 1.08 -18.85
C GLY A 60 -11.70 1.38 -18.21
N THR A 61 -11.69 1.53 -16.90
CA THR A 61 -10.57 2.01 -16.11
C THR A 61 -10.17 0.99 -15.03
N MET A 62 -8.87 0.87 -14.74
CA MET A 62 -8.40 0.18 -13.53
C MET A 62 -7.55 1.14 -12.70
N VAL A 63 -7.80 1.16 -11.40
CA VAL A 63 -7.02 1.93 -10.42
C VAL A 63 -6.38 0.94 -9.46
N ILE A 64 -5.06 0.99 -9.35
CA ILE A 64 -4.29 0.16 -8.42
C ILE A 64 -3.52 1.08 -7.48
N VAL A 65 -3.66 0.82 -6.18
CA VAL A 65 -2.90 1.47 -5.12
C VAL A 65 -2.16 0.40 -4.34
N VAL A 66 -0.85 0.55 -4.19
CA VAL A 66 0.04 -0.40 -3.49
C VAL A 66 1.01 0.35 -2.58
N PRO A 67 1.52 -0.27 -1.49
CA PRO A 67 2.57 0.32 -0.69
C PRO A 67 3.84 0.56 -1.52
N ASP A 68 4.48 1.73 -1.35
CA ASP A 68 5.82 1.99 -1.88
C ASP A 68 6.88 1.26 -1.04
N GLU A 69 7.79 0.52 -1.67
CA GLU A 69 8.77 -0.29 -0.93
C GLU A 69 9.73 0.55 -0.09
N ASP A 70 10.12 1.75 -0.53
CA ASP A 70 11.05 2.59 0.21
C ASP A 70 10.37 3.36 1.34
N LEU A 71 9.11 3.74 1.17
CA LEU A 71 8.37 4.49 2.17
C LEU A 71 7.74 3.57 3.22
N TYR A 72 7.11 2.47 2.78
CA TYR A 72 6.41 1.57 3.68
C TYR A 72 7.35 0.50 4.26
N GLU A 73 8.04 -0.29 3.42
CA GLU A 73 8.88 -1.39 3.89
C GLU A 73 10.25 -0.92 4.42
N GLN A 74 10.70 0.27 4.01
CA GLN A 74 11.89 0.95 4.51
C GLN A 74 13.17 0.11 4.47
N GLY A 75 13.36 -0.66 3.39
CA GLY A 75 14.58 -1.44 3.17
C GLY A 75 14.64 -2.78 3.90
N VAL A 76 13.53 -3.29 4.43
CA VAL A 76 13.51 -4.56 5.17
C VAL A 76 12.50 -5.53 4.58
N TRP A 77 13.00 -6.74 4.26
CA TRP A 77 12.19 -7.86 3.83
C TRP A 77 12.53 -9.14 4.63
N PRO A 78 11.59 -10.02 4.96
CA PRO A 78 10.13 -9.88 4.81
C PRO A 78 9.57 -8.68 5.56
N SER A 79 8.40 -8.18 5.10
CA SER A 79 7.74 -7.02 5.68
C SER A 79 7.61 -7.13 7.20
N ILE A 80 7.99 -6.06 7.89
CA ILE A 80 7.92 -6.02 9.36
C ILE A 80 6.68 -5.30 9.87
N PHE A 81 6.06 -4.47 9.02
CA PHE A 81 4.85 -3.75 9.36
C PHE A 81 3.60 -4.55 9.04
N ASN A 82 3.61 -5.28 7.91
CA ASN A 82 2.57 -6.22 7.55
C ASN A 82 3.18 -7.54 7.03
N ARG A 83 3.08 -8.62 7.80
CA ARG A 83 3.69 -9.91 7.47
C ARG A 83 3.00 -10.66 6.34
N ASP A 84 1.81 -10.22 5.96
CA ASP A 84 1.00 -10.86 4.91
C ASP A 84 1.36 -10.34 3.52
N HIS A 85 2.28 -9.36 3.42
CA HIS A 85 2.82 -8.93 2.14
C HIS A 85 3.66 -10.04 1.50
N SER A 86 3.34 -10.36 0.26
CA SER A 86 4.03 -11.34 -0.60
C SER A 86 4.90 -10.68 -1.65
N ALA A 87 4.67 -9.40 -1.94
CA ALA A 87 5.39 -8.60 -2.92
C ALA A 87 5.64 -7.17 -2.42
N THR A 88 6.61 -6.50 -3.02
CA THR A 88 6.87 -5.08 -2.84
C THR A 88 6.79 -4.36 -4.18
N PHE A 89 6.53 -3.05 -4.15
CA PHE A 89 6.38 -2.26 -5.37
C PHE A 89 7.29 -1.05 -5.35
N ARG A 90 7.83 -0.73 -6.53
CA ARG A 90 8.67 0.43 -6.78
C ARG A 90 8.16 1.24 -7.95
N LEU A 91 8.63 2.47 -8.01
CA LEU A 91 8.34 3.40 -9.10
C LEU A 91 9.65 3.96 -9.65
N ASN A 92 9.83 3.89 -10.98
CA ASN A 92 10.94 4.53 -11.71
C ASN A 92 12.35 4.19 -11.17
N LYS A 93 12.56 2.98 -10.68
CA LYS A 93 13.86 2.47 -10.22
C LYS A 93 14.29 1.26 -11.04
N THR A 94 15.53 1.26 -11.53
CA THR A 94 16.10 0.12 -12.28
C THR A 94 16.47 -1.09 -11.41
N GLY A 95 16.43 -0.95 -10.10
CA GLY A 95 16.74 -2.03 -9.15
C GLY A 95 16.02 -1.89 -7.84
N SER A 96 15.99 -2.96 -7.07
CA SER A 96 15.39 -2.99 -5.73
C SER A 96 16.29 -3.74 -4.76
N TRP A 97 16.20 -3.36 -3.49
CA TRP A 97 16.76 -4.09 -2.36
C TRP A 97 15.89 -5.31 -1.99
N SER A 98 14.62 -5.32 -2.39
CA SER A 98 13.68 -6.41 -2.12
C SER A 98 13.80 -7.52 -3.18
N PRO A 99 13.85 -8.81 -2.77
CA PRO A 99 13.93 -9.93 -3.71
C PRO A 99 12.62 -10.22 -4.46
N VAL A 100 11.52 -9.55 -4.06
CA VAL A 100 10.15 -9.77 -4.61
C VAL A 100 9.54 -8.46 -5.10
N SER A 101 10.36 -7.55 -5.58
CA SER A 101 9.94 -6.22 -6.02
C SER A 101 9.50 -6.21 -7.48
N TYR A 102 8.40 -5.55 -7.73
CA TYR A 102 7.88 -5.25 -9.07
C TYR A 102 7.93 -3.75 -9.33
N ASP A 103 8.32 -3.35 -10.55
CA ASP A 103 8.04 -1.99 -11.02
C ASP A 103 6.56 -1.93 -11.43
N LEU A 104 5.77 -1.10 -10.74
CA LEU A 104 4.32 -1.05 -10.95
C LEU A 104 3.98 -0.58 -12.37
N GLY A 105 4.73 0.39 -12.90
CA GLY A 105 4.55 0.88 -14.26
C GLY A 105 4.81 -0.21 -15.29
N GLU A 106 5.91 -0.95 -15.15
CA GLU A 106 6.30 -2.02 -16.09
C GLU A 106 5.27 -3.16 -16.11
N VAL A 107 4.87 -3.68 -14.93
CA VAL A 107 3.91 -4.81 -14.88
C VAL A 107 2.53 -4.40 -15.37
N CYS A 108 2.11 -3.15 -15.17
CA CYS A 108 0.85 -2.63 -15.67
C CYS A 108 0.89 -2.33 -17.18
N ALA A 109 1.99 -1.77 -17.68
CA ALA A 109 2.17 -1.50 -19.12
C ALA A 109 2.22 -2.80 -19.95
N ALA A 110 2.58 -3.94 -19.37
CA ALA A 110 2.57 -5.23 -20.03
C ALA A 110 1.16 -5.82 -20.26
N LEU A 111 0.12 -5.23 -19.68
CA LEU A 111 -1.26 -5.68 -19.87
C LEU A 111 -1.74 -5.33 -21.29
N LEU A 112 -2.35 -6.30 -21.96
CA LEU A 112 -2.82 -6.13 -23.34
C LEU A 112 -3.84 -5.00 -23.46
N GLY A 113 -3.57 -4.03 -24.34
CA GLY A 113 -4.44 -2.89 -24.57
C GLY A 113 -4.49 -1.89 -23.41
N ALA A 114 -3.57 -1.95 -22.44
CA ALA A 114 -3.49 -0.96 -21.38
C ALA A 114 -2.84 0.34 -21.87
N GLU A 115 -3.43 1.45 -21.44
CA GLU A 115 -2.87 2.81 -21.55
C GLU A 115 -2.71 3.36 -20.14
N VAL A 116 -1.50 3.75 -19.77
CA VAL A 116 -1.22 4.39 -18.47
C VAL A 116 -1.68 5.84 -18.52
N ILE A 117 -2.68 6.19 -17.74
CA ILE A 117 -3.23 7.55 -17.64
C ILE A 117 -2.47 8.37 -16.61
N SER A 118 -2.18 7.78 -15.46
CA SER A 118 -1.34 8.40 -14.43
C SER A 118 -0.59 7.33 -13.64
N LEU A 119 0.58 7.71 -13.14
CA LEU A 119 1.42 6.88 -12.28
C LEU A 119 2.18 7.81 -11.34
N GLU A 120 1.92 7.72 -10.04
CA GLU A 120 2.46 8.65 -9.07
C GLU A 120 2.78 7.97 -7.73
N GLN A 121 3.81 8.46 -7.07
CA GLN A 121 4.07 8.17 -5.67
C GLN A 121 3.28 9.17 -4.82
N GLN A 122 2.65 8.67 -3.77
CA GLN A 122 1.88 9.48 -2.83
C GLN A 122 2.51 9.38 -1.45
N ASP A 123 2.96 10.51 -0.92
CA ASP A 123 3.68 10.62 0.36
C ASP A 123 3.16 11.78 1.23
N VAL A 124 1.89 12.13 1.09
CA VAL A 124 1.26 13.19 1.86
C VAL A 124 1.40 12.91 3.37
N GLY A 125 1.93 13.88 4.10
CA GLY A 125 2.17 13.76 5.55
C GLY A 125 3.35 12.89 5.93
N TYR A 126 4.10 12.32 4.97
CA TYR A 126 5.27 11.49 5.25
C TYR A 126 6.50 12.36 5.58
N ASP A 127 7.12 12.11 6.73
CA ASP A 127 8.35 12.77 7.15
C ASP A 127 9.59 11.99 6.71
N HIS A 128 10.21 12.42 5.61
CA HIS A 128 11.41 11.80 5.05
C HIS A 128 12.65 11.91 5.96
N SER A 129 12.61 12.74 7.00
CA SER A 129 13.69 12.85 7.99
C SER A 129 13.66 11.71 9.02
N LEU A 130 12.54 11.03 9.18
CA LEU A 130 12.37 9.90 10.09
C LEU A 130 12.86 8.58 9.46
N LYS A 131 14.07 8.58 8.87
CA LYS A 131 14.69 7.38 8.29
C LYS A 131 15.74 6.81 9.25
N SER A 132 15.65 5.50 9.50
CA SER A 132 16.70 4.76 10.22
C SER A 132 17.69 4.14 9.23
N HIS A 133 18.95 3.96 9.65
CA HIS A 133 20.04 3.42 8.83
C HIS A 133 20.19 1.90 8.99
N GLY A 134 19.18 1.23 9.46
CA GLY A 134 19.16 -0.22 9.59
C GLY A 134 18.44 -0.71 10.85
N LEU A 135 17.99 -1.96 10.81
CA LEU A 135 17.21 -2.58 11.88
C LEU A 135 18.02 -3.61 12.65
N GLY A 136 18.79 -3.16 13.63
CA GLY A 136 19.49 -4.03 14.60
C GLY A 136 18.54 -4.65 15.64
N ARG A 137 19.07 -5.50 16.54
CA ARG A 137 18.26 -6.11 17.63
C ARG A 137 17.58 -5.07 18.52
N LEU A 138 18.31 -4.01 18.89
CA LEU A 138 17.75 -2.89 19.65
C LEU A 138 16.69 -2.13 18.86
N GLY A 139 16.94 -1.86 17.58
CA GLY A 139 15.96 -1.21 16.70
C GLY A 139 14.62 -1.98 16.62
N LYS A 140 14.67 -3.31 16.53
CA LYS A 140 13.46 -4.16 16.57
C LYS A 140 12.67 -4.00 17.87
N PHE A 141 13.37 -3.92 19.02
CA PHE A 141 12.73 -3.69 20.31
C PHE A 141 12.05 -2.31 20.36
N PHE A 142 12.76 -1.25 20.00
CA PHE A 142 12.25 0.11 20.01
C PHE A 142 11.14 0.33 18.98
N MET A 143 11.19 -0.33 17.83
CA MET A 143 10.10 -0.33 16.85
C MET A 143 8.80 -0.89 17.45
N ARG A 144 8.87 -2.03 18.15
CA ARG A 144 7.69 -2.62 18.82
C ARG A 144 7.13 -1.69 19.90
N LEU A 145 8.02 -1.09 20.68
CA LEU A 145 7.64 -0.14 21.72
C LEU A 145 6.99 1.11 21.11
N ASN A 146 7.61 1.71 20.09
CA ASN A 146 7.07 2.83 19.33
C ASN A 146 5.64 2.52 18.84
N ARG A 147 5.49 1.44 18.07
CA ARG A 147 4.19 1.04 17.53
C ARG A 147 3.13 0.84 18.61
N SER A 148 3.51 0.29 19.77
CA SER A 148 2.59 0.15 20.91
C SER A 148 2.16 1.51 21.48
N ILE A 149 3.09 2.44 21.65
CA ILE A 149 2.81 3.78 22.17
C ILE A 149 1.91 4.56 21.19
N ILE A 150 2.26 4.59 19.90
CA ILE A 150 1.49 5.30 18.87
C ILE A 150 0.07 4.75 18.79
N LYS A 151 -0.10 3.42 18.73
CA LYS A 151 -1.44 2.80 18.75
C LYS A 151 -2.26 3.13 19.99
N ARG A 152 -1.62 3.27 21.17
CA ARG A 152 -2.33 3.68 22.40
C ARG A 152 -2.75 5.15 22.33
N LEU A 153 -1.90 6.04 21.84
CA LEU A 153 -2.20 7.46 21.65
C LEU A 153 -3.35 7.63 20.64
N ASN A 154 -3.31 6.91 19.52
CA ASN A 154 -4.36 6.95 18.50
C ASN A 154 -5.72 6.47 19.07
N ARG A 155 -5.75 5.37 19.82
CA ARG A 155 -6.99 4.92 20.46
C ARG A 155 -7.58 5.92 21.48
N LYS A 156 -6.74 6.80 22.05
CA LYS A 156 -7.15 7.84 22.99
C LYS A 156 -7.31 9.21 22.34
N LYS A 157 -7.15 9.34 21.02
CA LYS A 157 -7.14 10.60 20.27
C LYS A 157 -8.38 11.46 20.61
N GLU A 158 -9.56 10.87 20.56
CA GLU A 158 -10.81 11.58 20.86
C GLU A 158 -10.93 12.03 22.33
N LEU A 159 -10.50 11.18 23.27
CA LEU A 159 -10.49 11.54 24.70
C LEU A 159 -9.51 12.66 24.97
N LEU A 160 -8.30 12.58 24.42
CA LEU A 160 -7.27 13.63 24.56
C LEU A 160 -7.75 14.96 23.98
N LYS A 161 -8.39 14.93 22.81
CA LYS A 161 -8.99 16.10 22.17
C LYS A 161 -10.07 16.75 23.06
N LYS A 162 -10.95 15.96 23.66
CA LYS A 162 -11.97 16.45 24.62
C LYS A 162 -11.35 17.13 25.85
N LEU A 163 -10.16 16.72 26.27
CA LEU A 163 -9.39 17.30 27.37
C LEU A 163 -8.51 18.49 26.95
N GLY A 164 -8.59 18.94 25.69
CA GLY A 164 -7.75 20.01 25.15
C GLY A 164 -6.27 19.64 24.98
N LEU A 165 -5.94 18.32 24.98
CA LEU A 165 -4.58 17.82 24.84
C LEU A 165 -4.30 17.40 23.39
N ASN A 166 -3.19 17.93 22.84
CA ASN A 166 -2.70 17.52 21.52
C ASN A 166 -1.63 16.45 21.67
N SER A 167 -1.87 15.25 21.10
CA SER A 167 -0.92 14.15 21.12
C SER A 167 0.16 14.19 20.03
N GLU A 168 0.00 15.01 18.99
CA GLU A 168 0.91 15.05 17.84
C GLU A 168 2.37 15.39 18.22
N PRO A 169 2.65 16.40 19.07
CA PRO A 169 4.02 16.69 19.49
C PRO A 169 4.66 15.53 20.27
N VAL A 170 3.85 14.75 21.01
CA VAL A 170 4.33 13.58 21.77
C VAL A 170 4.67 12.46 20.82
N LYS A 171 3.80 12.17 19.85
CA LYS A 171 4.03 11.15 18.82
C LYS A 171 5.32 11.45 18.04
N TYR A 172 5.46 12.68 17.55
CA TYR A 172 6.65 13.11 16.83
C TYR A 172 7.96 12.87 17.63
N LYS A 173 7.98 13.27 18.92
CA LYS A 173 9.13 13.01 19.80
C LYS A 173 9.42 11.51 19.97
N VAL A 174 8.38 10.71 20.13
CA VAL A 174 8.50 9.23 20.24
C VAL A 174 9.11 8.67 18.98
N ASN A 175 8.66 9.10 17.80
CA ASN A 175 9.20 8.67 16.51
C ASN A 175 10.68 9.08 16.36
N LEU A 176 11.01 10.33 16.64
CA LEU A 176 12.38 10.84 16.54
C LEU A 176 13.35 10.09 17.46
N ILE A 177 12.94 9.80 18.70
CA ILE A 177 13.75 9.01 19.63
C ILE A 177 13.92 7.59 19.12
N SER A 178 12.84 6.98 18.61
CA SER A 178 12.87 5.62 18.08
C SER A 178 13.83 5.49 16.89
N VAL A 179 13.80 6.43 15.96
CA VAL A 179 14.72 6.48 14.81
C VAL A 179 16.17 6.61 15.27
N LYS A 180 16.45 7.49 16.24
CA LYS A 180 17.80 7.64 16.83
C LYS A 180 18.31 6.36 17.50
N LEU A 181 17.41 5.50 17.98
CA LEU A 181 17.71 4.19 18.55
C LEU A 181 17.72 3.06 17.50
N GLY A 182 17.70 3.40 16.20
CA GLY A 182 17.76 2.47 15.09
C GLY A 182 16.45 1.74 14.80
N ALA A 183 15.30 2.27 15.25
CA ALA A 183 14.00 1.73 14.93
C ALA A 183 13.51 2.26 13.58
N LEU A 184 12.78 1.45 12.84
CA LEU A 184 11.92 1.90 11.74
C LEU A 184 10.58 2.37 12.31
N VAL A 185 10.00 3.39 11.71
CA VAL A 185 8.75 4.01 12.16
C VAL A 185 7.68 3.82 11.09
N ASP A 186 6.58 3.18 11.48
CA ASP A 186 5.40 3.03 10.63
C ASP A 186 4.59 4.33 10.67
N GLN A 187 4.89 5.23 9.74
CA GLN A 187 4.24 6.54 9.68
C GLN A 187 2.79 6.47 9.22
N THR A 188 2.38 5.37 8.58
CA THR A 188 0.97 5.17 8.18
C THR A 188 0.03 5.02 9.37
N LEU A 189 0.55 4.72 10.56
CA LEU A 189 -0.22 4.75 11.80
C LEU A 189 -0.62 6.18 12.24
N GLU A 190 -0.06 7.19 11.61
CA GLU A 190 -0.27 8.63 11.88
C GLU A 190 -0.84 9.35 10.66
N ASP A 191 -1.60 8.63 9.85
CA ASP A 191 -2.30 9.12 8.66
C ASP A 191 -1.35 9.58 7.52
N ALA A 192 -0.04 9.27 7.58
CA ALA A 192 0.86 9.52 6.46
C ALA A 192 0.61 8.51 5.33
N VAL A 193 0.71 8.99 4.10
CA VAL A 193 0.58 8.17 2.89
C VAL A 193 1.97 7.65 2.48
N ALA A 194 2.06 6.38 2.10
CA ALA A 194 3.32 5.71 1.72
C ALA A 194 3.06 4.70 0.60
N GLN A 195 2.57 5.19 -0.55
CA GLN A 195 2.02 4.34 -1.60
C GLN A 195 2.33 4.83 -3.01
N ILE A 196 2.09 3.95 -3.98
CA ILE A 196 2.11 4.24 -5.41
C ILE A 196 0.70 4.01 -5.95
N GLN A 197 0.20 4.94 -6.75
CA GLN A 197 -1.05 4.80 -7.47
C GLN A 197 -0.80 4.78 -8.97
N ILE A 198 -1.48 3.87 -9.67
CA ILE A 198 -1.55 3.85 -11.12
C ILE A 198 -3.00 3.82 -11.58
N VAL A 199 -3.29 4.57 -12.64
CA VAL A 199 -4.58 4.58 -13.32
C VAL A 199 -4.36 4.14 -14.76
N LEU A 200 -5.08 3.09 -15.16
CA LEU A 200 -5.03 2.51 -16.50
C LEU A 200 -6.37 2.67 -17.20
N ARG A 201 -6.35 2.88 -18.51
CA ARG A 201 -7.51 2.78 -19.39
C ARG A 201 -7.35 1.59 -20.33
N LYS A 202 -8.40 0.81 -20.51
CA LYS A 202 -8.43 -0.27 -21.49
C LYS A 202 -8.85 0.28 -22.84
N LYS A 203 -8.00 0.10 -23.86
CA LYS A 203 -8.34 0.51 -25.23
C LYS A 203 -9.62 -0.18 -25.68
N THR A 204 -10.45 0.53 -26.44
CA THR A 204 -11.53 -0.09 -27.21
C THR A 204 -10.94 -0.90 -28.36
N GLU A 205 -11.46 -2.08 -28.60
CA GLU A 205 -11.16 -2.80 -29.82
C GLU A 205 -11.84 -2.02 -30.96
N ASP A 206 -11.06 -1.55 -31.96
CA ASP A 206 -11.55 -0.93 -33.18
C ASP A 206 -12.22 -1.99 -34.08
#